data_a438f82203fb57b17902e5e02c362a9b
#
_entry.id   a438f82203fb57b17902e5e02c362a9b
#
_cell.length_a   1.000
_cell.length_b   1.000
_cell.length_c   1.000
_cell.angle_alpha   90.00
_cell.angle_beta   90.00
_cell.angle_gamma   90.00
#
_symmetry.space_group_name_H-M   'P 1'
#
loop_
_entity.id
_entity.type
_entity.pdbx_description
1 polymer ?
#
loop_
_entity_poly.entity_id
_entity_poly.type
_entity_poly.pdbx_seq_one_letter_code
_entity_poly.pdbx_strand_id
1 'polypeptide(L)'
;MLAVNALDVDINGTPILRGIGLEINSGEIIGLIGRNGAGKTTFLRSVMGLLPIVDGSIRHNDKDLKEEPGYRRAHMGFGYMPEDRRLVPEMTAEQNILVPVWSTNISDHAARLKWIYKIIPECEKFRDMPATSLSGGQQKLVALARALMVGQTLLLLDEPTEGI
;
A
#
# COMPACT_ATOMS: atom_id res chain seq x y z
N MET A 1 12.48 -8.25 -6.62
CA MET A 1 13.31 -7.03 -6.55
C MET A 1 12.52 -5.86 -7.13
N LEU A 2 12.50 -4.71 -6.44
CA LEU A 2 12.02 -3.43 -6.99
C LEU A 2 13.24 -2.53 -7.23
N ALA A 3 13.34 -1.93 -8.42
CA ALA A 3 14.37 -0.96 -8.75
C ALA A 3 13.71 0.34 -9.24
N VAL A 4 14.09 1.45 -8.64
CA VAL A 4 13.67 2.80 -9.01
C VAL A 4 14.94 3.56 -9.42
N ASN A 5 14.96 4.12 -10.62
CA ASN A 5 16.14 4.81 -11.14
C ASN A 5 15.77 6.21 -11.62
N ALA A 6 16.46 7.21 -11.09
CA ALA A 6 16.36 8.63 -11.45
C ALA A 6 14.91 9.13 -11.55
N LEU A 7 14.06 8.73 -10.59
CA LEU A 7 12.62 9.02 -10.61
C LEU A 7 12.34 10.50 -10.40
N ASP A 8 11.67 11.11 -11.36
CA ASP A 8 11.14 12.47 -11.30
C ASP A 8 9.61 12.45 -11.29
N VAL A 9 9.01 13.19 -10.37
CA VAL A 9 7.55 13.29 -10.24
C VAL A 9 7.15 14.75 -9.98
N ASP A 10 6.16 15.23 -10.75
CA ASP A 10 5.53 16.52 -10.57
C ASP A 10 4.08 16.35 -10.12
N ILE A 11 3.61 17.25 -9.27
CA ILE A 11 2.19 17.36 -8.92
C ILE A 11 1.72 18.76 -9.34
N ASN A 12 0.75 18.80 -10.25
CA ASN A 12 0.22 20.07 -10.79
C ASN A 12 1.32 21.03 -11.30
N GLY A 13 2.34 20.48 -11.97
CA GLY A 13 3.47 21.25 -12.51
C GLY A 13 4.52 21.64 -11.46
N THR A 14 4.32 21.26 -10.19
CA THR A 14 5.32 21.51 -9.15
C THR A 14 6.20 20.28 -8.98
N PRO A 15 7.54 20.40 -9.08
CA PRO A 15 8.48 19.33 -8.83
C PRO A 15 8.42 18.84 -7.37
N ILE A 16 8.18 17.56 -7.17
CA ILE A 16 8.14 16.95 -5.83
C ILE A 16 9.30 15.96 -5.62
N LEU A 17 9.57 15.11 -6.62
CA LEU A 17 10.69 14.17 -6.58
C LEU A 17 11.65 14.49 -7.74
N ARG A 18 12.94 14.40 -7.46
CA ARG A 18 14.01 14.59 -8.46
C ARG A 18 15.12 13.59 -8.28
N GLY A 19 15.38 12.81 -9.33
CA GLY A 19 16.49 11.88 -9.41
C GLY A 19 16.49 10.79 -8.34
N ILE A 20 15.32 10.39 -7.81
CA ILE A 20 15.24 9.42 -6.72
C ILE A 20 15.65 8.04 -7.23
N GLY A 21 16.61 7.42 -6.54
CA GLY A 21 17.03 6.04 -6.77
C GLY A 21 16.83 5.18 -5.53
N LEU A 22 16.32 3.95 -5.72
CA LEU A 22 16.13 2.98 -4.65
C LEU A 22 16.10 1.56 -5.22
N GLU A 23 16.76 0.64 -4.55
CA GLU A 23 16.64 -0.79 -4.83
C GLU A 23 16.16 -1.53 -3.58
N ILE A 24 15.23 -2.48 -3.75
CA ILE A 24 14.72 -3.34 -2.68
C ILE A 24 14.80 -4.78 -3.16
N ASN A 25 15.54 -5.60 -2.46
CA ASN A 25 15.62 -7.03 -2.74
C ASN A 25 14.49 -7.81 -2.05
N SER A 26 14.32 -9.08 -2.43
CA SER A 26 13.34 -9.94 -1.77
C SER A 26 13.68 -10.12 -0.29
N GLY A 27 12.69 -9.94 0.58
CA GLY A 27 12.83 -10.05 2.04
C GLY A 27 13.43 -8.82 2.73
N GLU A 28 13.75 -7.75 2.00
CA GLU A 28 14.23 -6.51 2.60
C GLU A 28 13.09 -5.61 3.06
N ILE A 29 13.36 -4.84 4.12
CA ILE A 29 12.51 -3.78 4.64
C ILE A 29 13.31 -2.47 4.59
N ILE A 30 12.74 -1.46 3.94
CA ILE A 30 13.36 -0.13 3.83
C ILE A 30 12.46 0.91 4.50
N GLY A 31 13.03 1.73 5.38
CA GLY A 31 12.37 2.88 5.97
C GLY A 31 12.64 4.16 5.17
N LEU A 32 11.59 4.82 4.70
CA LEU A 32 11.66 6.16 4.12
C LEU A 32 11.59 7.20 5.23
N ILE A 33 12.69 7.87 5.50
CA ILE A 33 12.79 8.87 6.57
C ILE A 33 12.93 10.26 5.95
N GLY A 34 12.18 11.21 6.49
CA GLY A 34 12.22 12.60 6.03
C GLY A 34 11.13 13.45 6.69
N ARG A 35 11.30 14.78 6.60
CA ARG A 35 10.31 15.75 7.13
C ARG A 35 8.97 15.61 6.42
N ASN A 36 7.91 16.13 7.05
CA ASN A 36 6.60 16.25 6.38
C ASN A 36 6.76 17.12 5.12
N GLY A 37 6.14 16.70 4.01
CA GLY A 37 6.31 17.34 2.71
C GLY A 37 7.58 16.93 1.93
N ALA A 38 8.44 16.05 2.46
CA ALA A 38 9.65 15.61 1.76
C ALA A 38 9.40 14.68 0.55
N GLY A 39 8.13 14.34 0.25
CA GLY A 39 7.77 13.52 -0.90
C GLY A 39 7.62 12.02 -0.61
N LYS A 40 7.65 11.56 0.65
CA LYS A 40 7.50 10.13 1.01
C LYS A 40 6.23 9.52 0.42
N THR A 41 5.07 10.11 0.71
CA THR A 41 3.77 9.70 0.16
C THR A 41 3.75 9.75 -1.37
N THR A 42 4.36 10.78 -1.97
CA THR A 42 4.47 10.91 -3.43
C THR A 42 5.25 9.74 -4.01
N PHE A 43 6.38 9.37 -3.40
CA PHE A 43 7.18 8.23 -3.81
C PHE A 43 6.36 6.92 -3.74
N LEU A 44 5.72 6.63 -2.61
CA LEU A 44 4.90 5.42 -2.44
C LEU A 44 3.74 5.35 -3.46
N ARG A 45 3.07 6.49 -3.69
CA ARG A 45 1.99 6.58 -4.68
C ARG A 45 2.49 6.40 -6.11
N SER A 46 3.68 6.87 -6.44
CA SER A 46 4.30 6.67 -7.76
C SER A 46 4.69 5.20 -7.96
N VAL A 47 5.28 4.55 -6.93
CA VAL A 47 5.57 3.12 -6.96
C VAL A 47 4.28 2.29 -7.07
N MET A 48 3.17 2.75 -6.50
CA MET A 48 1.86 2.08 -6.63
C MET A 48 1.17 2.39 -7.98
N GLY A 49 1.69 3.29 -8.81
CA GLY A 49 1.06 3.69 -10.08
C GLY A 49 -0.18 4.56 -9.91
N LEU A 50 -0.26 5.32 -8.82
CA LEU A 50 -1.33 6.27 -8.53
C LEU A 50 -0.97 7.69 -8.95
N LEU A 51 0.30 7.93 -9.29
CA LEU A 51 0.80 9.20 -9.83
C LEU A 51 1.65 8.89 -11.08
N PRO A 52 1.52 9.72 -12.13
CA PRO A 52 2.40 9.61 -13.29
C PRO A 52 3.83 10.01 -12.92
N ILE A 53 4.80 9.38 -13.56
CA ILE A 53 6.21 9.78 -13.49
C ILE A 53 6.55 10.70 -14.67
N VAL A 54 7.39 11.70 -14.43
CA VAL A 54 7.86 12.62 -15.48
C VAL A 54 9.05 11.99 -16.20
N ASP A 55 10.03 11.51 -15.44
CA ASP A 55 11.23 10.87 -15.96
C ASP A 55 11.69 9.76 -15.01
N GLY A 56 12.67 8.97 -15.47
CA GLY A 56 13.17 7.82 -14.75
C GLY A 56 12.38 6.54 -15.01
N SER A 57 12.61 5.53 -14.17
CA SER A 57 11.95 4.24 -14.31
C SER A 57 11.64 3.58 -12.97
N ILE A 58 10.57 2.79 -12.94
CA ILE A 58 10.22 1.89 -11.84
C ILE A 58 10.10 0.50 -12.42
N ARG A 59 10.92 -0.44 -11.95
CA ARG A 59 10.94 -1.83 -12.43
C ARG A 59 10.67 -2.78 -11.27
N HIS A 60 9.85 -3.79 -11.52
CA HIS A 60 9.66 -4.92 -10.61
C HIS A 60 10.13 -6.19 -11.30
N ASN A 61 11.17 -6.80 -10.74
CA ASN A 61 11.97 -7.82 -11.43
C ASN A 61 12.43 -7.24 -12.78
N ASP A 62 12.20 -7.91 -13.88
CA ASP A 62 12.58 -7.44 -15.22
C ASP A 62 11.52 -6.60 -15.92
N LYS A 63 10.34 -6.41 -15.28
CA LYS A 63 9.21 -5.69 -15.87
C LYS A 63 9.28 -4.20 -15.53
N ASP A 64 9.23 -3.36 -16.57
CA ASP A 64 8.99 -1.92 -16.42
C ASP A 64 7.53 -1.67 -16.02
N LEU A 65 7.32 -0.82 -15.01
CA LEU A 65 5.99 -0.50 -14.48
C LEU A 65 5.46 0.84 -14.99
N LYS A 66 6.15 1.54 -15.88
CA LYS A 66 5.79 2.89 -16.33
C LYS A 66 4.34 2.96 -16.83
N GLU A 67 3.96 2.02 -17.66
CA GLU A 67 2.62 1.95 -18.26
C GLU A 67 1.64 1.05 -17.47
N GLU A 68 2.07 0.52 -16.32
CA GLU A 68 1.22 -0.34 -15.49
C GLU A 68 0.45 0.49 -14.46
N PRO A 69 -0.86 0.66 -14.63
CA PRO A 69 -1.68 1.42 -13.68
C PRO A 69 -1.80 0.70 -12.33
N GLY A 70 -2.17 1.44 -11.29
CA GLY A 70 -2.21 0.94 -9.92
C GLY A 70 -3.03 -0.35 -9.74
N TYR A 71 -4.19 -0.47 -10.42
CA TYR A 71 -5.00 -1.70 -10.32
C TYR A 71 -4.26 -2.93 -10.85
N ARG A 72 -3.46 -2.81 -11.91
CA ARG A 72 -2.62 -3.93 -12.40
C ARG A 72 -1.49 -4.25 -11.44
N ARG A 73 -0.90 -3.23 -10.77
CA ARG A 73 0.12 -3.46 -9.73
C ARG A 73 -0.47 -4.20 -8.53
N ALA A 74 -1.73 -3.93 -8.17
CA ALA A 74 -2.44 -4.71 -7.17
C ALA A 74 -2.58 -6.19 -7.60
N HIS A 75 -2.93 -6.48 -8.86
CA HIS A 75 -2.92 -7.86 -9.39
C HIS A 75 -1.54 -8.53 -9.38
N MET A 76 -0.46 -7.75 -9.38
CA MET A 76 0.92 -8.23 -9.22
C MET A 76 1.30 -8.50 -7.74
N GLY A 77 0.37 -8.32 -6.81
CA GLY A 77 0.60 -8.53 -5.38
C GLY A 77 1.21 -7.32 -4.67
N PHE A 78 1.00 -6.10 -5.18
CA PHE A 78 1.40 -4.88 -4.49
C PHE A 78 0.30 -4.44 -3.53
N GLY A 79 0.60 -4.41 -2.24
CA GLY A 79 -0.27 -3.86 -1.20
C GLY A 79 0.11 -2.43 -0.86
N TYR A 80 -0.89 -1.57 -0.70
CA TYR A 80 -0.67 -0.18 -0.32
C TYR A 80 -1.59 0.24 0.83
N MET A 81 -1.00 0.76 1.89
CA MET A 81 -1.70 1.40 3.00
C MET A 81 -1.45 2.90 2.91
N PRO A 82 -2.44 3.73 2.52
CA PRO A 82 -2.32 5.18 2.53
C PRO A 82 -2.44 5.74 3.95
N GLU A 83 -1.88 6.93 4.19
CA GLU A 83 -1.97 7.67 5.45
C GLU A 83 -3.42 7.91 5.88
N ASP A 84 -4.31 8.26 4.94
CA ASP A 84 -5.73 8.56 5.15
C ASP A 84 -6.62 7.30 5.28
N ARG A 85 -6.03 6.11 5.36
CA ARG A 85 -6.67 4.79 5.55
C ARG A 85 -7.63 4.38 4.46
N ARG A 86 -8.49 5.28 3.95
CA ARG A 86 -9.47 5.06 2.87
C ARG A 86 -10.34 3.84 3.07
N LEU A 87 -10.86 3.64 4.29
CA LEU A 87 -11.84 2.61 4.54
C LEU A 87 -13.20 3.00 3.96
N VAL A 88 -13.98 2.00 3.56
CA VAL A 88 -15.37 2.19 3.16
C VAL A 88 -16.20 2.25 4.45
N PRO A 89 -16.85 3.40 4.76
CA PRO A 89 -17.44 3.65 6.07
C PRO A 89 -18.54 2.66 6.47
N GLU A 90 -19.37 2.26 5.52
CA GLU A 90 -20.54 1.40 5.73
C GLU A 90 -20.17 -0.09 5.81
N MET A 91 -18.98 -0.45 5.38
CA MET A 91 -18.49 -1.83 5.43
C MET A 91 -17.92 -2.16 6.81
N THR A 92 -18.05 -3.43 7.20
CA THR A 92 -17.40 -3.94 8.40
C THR A 92 -15.87 -3.94 8.26
N ALA A 93 -15.17 -4.12 9.37
CA ALA A 93 -13.71 -4.26 9.36
C ALA A 93 -13.27 -5.41 8.42
N GLU A 94 -13.89 -6.60 8.55
CA GLU A 94 -13.58 -7.75 7.70
C GLU A 94 -13.88 -7.47 6.23
N GLN A 95 -15.02 -6.86 5.92
CA GLN A 95 -15.36 -6.49 4.54
C GLN A 95 -14.33 -5.52 3.95
N ASN A 96 -13.86 -4.53 4.73
CA ASN A 96 -12.80 -3.63 4.31
C ASN A 96 -11.48 -4.36 4.02
N ILE A 97 -11.12 -5.36 4.83
CA ILE A 97 -9.94 -6.21 4.59
C ILE A 97 -10.10 -7.00 3.30
N LEU A 98 -11.31 -7.46 2.98
CA LEU A 98 -11.62 -8.29 1.82
C LEU A 98 -11.85 -7.50 0.52
N VAL A 99 -12.00 -6.17 0.56
CA VAL A 99 -12.20 -5.33 -0.65
C VAL A 99 -11.24 -5.71 -1.79
N PRO A 100 -9.93 -5.89 -1.58
CA PRO A 100 -9.01 -6.24 -2.67
C PRO A 100 -9.30 -7.60 -3.30
N VAL A 101 -9.88 -8.54 -2.57
CA VAL A 101 -10.20 -9.89 -3.08
C VAL A 101 -11.22 -9.82 -4.22
N TRP A 102 -12.17 -8.87 -4.13
CA TRP A 102 -13.21 -8.70 -5.15
C TRP A 102 -12.70 -8.11 -6.47
N SER A 103 -11.56 -7.43 -6.43
CA SER A 103 -10.94 -6.78 -7.59
C SER A 103 -9.69 -7.48 -8.10
N THR A 104 -9.16 -8.44 -7.32
CA THR A 104 -7.96 -9.20 -7.66
C THR A 104 -8.25 -10.71 -7.60
N ASN A 105 -7.53 -11.51 -8.34
CA ASN A 105 -7.72 -12.97 -8.38
C ASN A 105 -7.00 -13.69 -7.23
N ILE A 106 -7.20 -13.24 -5.97
CA ILE A 106 -6.63 -13.91 -4.79
C ILE A 106 -7.47 -15.15 -4.46
N SER A 107 -7.03 -16.31 -4.91
CA SER A 107 -7.75 -17.58 -4.71
C SER A 107 -7.70 -18.08 -3.26
N ASP A 108 -6.61 -17.79 -2.54
CA ASP A 108 -6.35 -18.26 -1.17
C ASP A 108 -6.66 -17.19 -0.10
N HIS A 109 -7.69 -16.38 -0.33
CA HIS A 109 -8.03 -15.28 0.57
C HIS A 109 -8.45 -15.74 1.98
N ALA A 110 -9.07 -16.92 2.11
CA ALA A 110 -9.51 -17.42 3.41
C ALA A 110 -8.33 -17.80 4.32
N ALA A 111 -7.32 -18.50 3.79
CA ALA A 111 -6.11 -18.81 4.54
C ALA A 111 -5.31 -17.52 4.84
N ARG A 112 -5.30 -16.58 3.90
CA ARG A 112 -4.65 -15.30 4.10
C ARG A 112 -5.34 -14.44 5.16
N LEU A 113 -6.67 -14.41 5.20
CA LEU A 113 -7.44 -13.74 6.26
C LEU A 113 -7.12 -14.35 7.63
N LYS A 114 -7.09 -15.67 7.72
CA LYS A 114 -6.71 -16.38 8.95
C LYS A 114 -5.28 -16.05 9.39
N TRP A 115 -4.35 -15.96 8.44
CA TRP A 115 -2.98 -15.53 8.73
C TRP A 115 -2.94 -14.07 9.23
N ILE A 116 -3.70 -13.15 8.61
CA ILE A 116 -3.81 -11.75 9.05
C ILE A 116 -4.32 -11.68 10.49
N TYR A 117 -5.36 -12.42 10.84
CA TYR A 117 -5.89 -12.47 12.21
C TYR A 117 -4.90 -13.08 13.21
N LYS A 118 -4.02 -13.98 12.76
CA LYS A 118 -2.94 -14.48 13.61
C LYS A 118 -1.89 -13.42 13.94
N ILE A 119 -1.58 -12.51 13.01
CA ILE A 119 -0.56 -11.45 13.20
C ILE A 119 -1.14 -10.14 13.73
N ILE A 120 -2.43 -9.87 13.49
CA ILE A 120 -3.16 -8.71 14.02
C ILE A 120 -4.47 -9.21 14.66
N PRO A 121 -4.39 -9.87 15.84
CA PRO A 121 -5.57 -10.51 16.44
C PRO A 121 -6.65 -9.50 16.87
N GLU A 122 -6.31 -8.23 17.01
CA GLU A 122 -7.27 -7.16 17.26
C GLU A 122 -8.32 -7.07 16.15
N CYS A 123 -7.91 -7.22 14.89
CA CYS A 123 -8.82 -7.14 13.74
C CYS A 123 -9.95 -8.19 13.81
N GLU A 124 -9.68 -9.38 14.35
CA GLU A 124 -10.70 -10.41 14.54
C GLU A 124 -11.74 -10.02 15.59
N LYS A 125 -11.34 -9.30 16.66
CA LYS A 125 -12.24 -8.93 17.76
C LYS A 125 -13.32 -7.94 17.33
N PHE A 126 -13.02 -7.08 16.36
CA PHE A 126 -13.97 -6.08 15.86
C PHE A 126 -14.35 -6.30 14.38
N ARG A 127 -14.14 -7.50 13.86
CA ARG A 127 -14.33 -7.82 12.44
C ARG A 127 -15.72 -7.46 11.90
N ASP A 128 -16.76 -7.61 12.73
CA ASP A 128 -18.16 -7.36 12.37
C ASP A 128 -18.60 -5.90 12.61
N MET A 129 -17.71 -5.06 13.17
CA MET A 129 -18.01 -3.66 13.41
C MET A 129 -17.86 -2.83 12.12
N PRO A 130 -18.81 -1.91 11.83
CA PRO A 130 -18.67 -0.99 10.70
C PRO A 130 -17.46 -0.05 10.94
N ALA A 131 -16.79 0.36 9.86
CA ALA A 131 -15.58 1.18 9.95
C ALA A 131 -15.83 2.52 10.67
N THR A 132 -17.06 3.05 10.60
CA THR A 132 -17.47 4.27 11.31
C THR A 132 -17.45 4.14 12.83
N SER A 133 -17.60 2.93 13.36
CA SER A 133 -17.60 2.65 14.80
C SER A 133 -16.21 2.33 15.36
N LEU A 134 -15.20 2.24 14.51
CA LEU A 134 -13.84 1.95 14.90
C LEU A 134 -13.09 3.20 15.34
N SER A 135 -12.26 3.07 16.39
CA SER A 135 -11.30 4.13 16.76
C SER A 135 -10.28 4.37 15.64
N GLY A 136 -9.57 5.51 15.68
CA GLY A 136 -8.55 5.82 14.68
C GLY A 136 -7.46 4.75 14.57
N GLY A 137 -6.99 4.22 15.70
CA GLY A 137 -6.03 3.11 15.73
C GLY A 137 -6.60 1.81 15.15
N GLN A 138 -7.84 1.46 15.48
CA GLN A 138 -8.51 0.28 14.91
C GLN A 138 -8.69 0.41 13.39
N GLN A 139 -9.09 1.59 12.90
CA GLN A 139 -9.17 1.85 11.45
C GLN A 139 -7.81 1.67 10.78
N LYS A 140 -6.72 2.07 11.45
CA LYS A 140 -5.36 1.92 10.94
C LYS A 140 -4.96 0.45 10.84
N LEU A 141 -5.29 -0.37 11.85
CA LEU A 141 -5.07 -1.81 11.81
C LEU A 141 -5.85 -2.48 10.65
N VAL A 142 -7.09 -2.05 10.40
CA VAL A 142 -7.88 -2.55 9.26
C VAL A 142 -7.25 -2.14 7.93
N ALA A 143 -6.76 -0.91 7.80
CA ALA A 143 -6.07 -0.44 6.59
C ALA A 143 -4.77 -1.23 6.33
N LEU A 144 -3.99 -1.51 7.39
CA LEU A 144 -2.82 -2.38 7.32
C LEU A 144 -3.20 -3.81 6.91
N ALA A 145 -4.20 -4.40 7.55
CA ALA A 145 -4.71 -5.73 7.24
C ALA A 145 -5.19 -5.83 5.78
N ARG A 146 -5.87 -4.80 5.26
CA ARG A 146 -6.27 -4.71 3.86
C ARG A 146 -5.07 -4.65 2.92
N ALA A 147 -4.03 -3.89 3.25
CA ALA A 147 -2.80 -3.86 2.45
C ALA A 147 -2.09 -5.22 2.46
N LEU A 148 -2.05 -5.89 3.61
CA LEU A 148 -1.51 -7.25 3.76
C LEU A 148 -2.31 -8.28 2.98
N MET A 149 -3.62 -8.11 2.80
CA MET A 149 -4.46 -9.03 2.03
C MET A 149 -3.94 -9.18 0.60
N VAL A 150 -3.55 -8.09 -0.06
CA VAL A 150 -3.04 -8.09 -1.44
C VAL A 150 -1.50 -8.10 -1.51
N GLY A 151 -0.82 -7.54 -0.53
CA GLY A 151 0.63 -7.32 -0.51
C GLY A 151 1.45 -8.61 -0.33
N GLN A 152 1.44 -9.47 -1.36
CA GLN A 152 2.20 -10.73 -1.34
C GLN A 152 3.61 -10.56 -1.91
N THR A 153 3.81 -9.57 -2.75
CA THR A 153 5.05 -9.32 -3.49
C THR A 153 5.77 -8.08 -2.98
N LEU A 154 5.01 -7.00 -2.78
CA LEU A 154 5.52 -5.73 -2.27
C LEU A 154 4.47 -5.12 -1.33
N LEU A 155 4.92 -4.59 -0.19
CA LEU A 155 4.06 -3.87 0.74
C LEU A 155 4.57 -2.44 0.90
N LEU A 156 3.71 -1.48 0.60
CA LEU A 156 3.96 -0.05 0.71
C LEU A 156 3.11 0.51 1.85
N LEU A 157 3.75 1.04 2.89
CA LEU A 157 3.08 1.55 4.07
C LEU A 157 3.40 3.04 4.27
N ASP A 158 2.37 3.88 4.28
CA ASP A 158 2.49 5.31 4.49
C ASP A 158 2.08 5.64 5.92
N GLU A 159 3.02 6.16 6.72
CA GLU A 159 2.87 6.50 8.15
C GLU A 159 2.19 5.38 8.99
N PRO A 160 2.69 4.12 8.94
CA PRO A 160 1.99 2.97 9.55
C PRO A 160 1.87 3.04 11.06
N THR A 161 2.74 3.78 11.74
CA THR A 161 2.79 3.85 13.22
C THR A 161 2.18 5.11 13.81
N GLU A 162 1.78 6.08 12.99
CA GLU A 162 1.19 7.32 13.49
C GLU A 162 -0.17 7.07 14.15
N GLY A 163 -0.32 7.42 15.42
CA GLY A 163 -1.56 7.32 16.19
C GLY A 163 -1.97 5.90 16.63
N ILE A 164 -1.01 4.98 16.69
CA ILE A 164 -1.14 3.68 17.34
C ILE A 164 -0.57 3.75 18.76
#